data_b27e0b99fc76f2c0dcb00cdacc776384
#
_entry.id   b27e0b99fc76f2c0dcb00cdacc776384
#
_cell.length_a   1.000
_cell.length_b   1.000
_cell.length_c   1.000
_cell.angle_alpha   90.00
_cell.angle_beta   90.00
_cell.angle_gamma   90.00
#
_symmetry.space_group_name_H-M   'P 1'
#
loop_
_entity.id
_entity.type
_entity.pdbx_description
1 polymer ?
#
loop_
_entity_poly.entity_id
_entity_poly.type
_entity_poly.pdbx_seq_one_letter_code
_entity_poly.pdbx_strand_id
1 'polypeptide(L)'
;MSRRLCFALDLVNDPAKIAEYERFHAPGGVWPEIVDDIHAQGIEGMEIWRTGDRMVMIAMVADDYPRARDIPPQYDEWESLMWTFQKALPHAAPGQKWMPMTRIFDLAQQKGIKE
;
A
#
# COMPACT_ATOMS: atom_id res chain seq x y z
N MET A 1 -19.19 -5.52 4.98
CA MET A 1 -18.40 -4.72 5.92
C MET A 1 -16.99 -4.61 5.46
N SER A 2 -16.32 -3.53 5.83
CA SER A 2 -14.93 -3.33 5.42
C SER A 2 -13.97 -3.87 6.46
N ARG A 3 -12.81 -4.29 6.00
CA ARG A 3 -11.68 -4.68 6.86
C ARG A 3 -10.54 -3.71 6.63
N ARG A 4 -9.73 -3.50 7.64
CA ARG A 4 -8.53 -2.67 7.51
C ARG A 4 -7.31 -3.58 7.45
N LEU A 5 -6.49 -3.37 6.44
CA LEU A 5 -5.22 -4.07 6.27
C LEU A 5 -4.09 -3.06 6.27
N CYS A 6 -2.94 -3.45 6.80
CA CYS A 6 -1.76 -2.59 6.84
C CYS A 6 -0.59 -3.33 6.20
N PHE A 7 0.22 -2.57 5.48
CA PHE A 7 1.39 -3.11 4.76
C PHE A 7 2.56 -2.16 4.92
N ALA A 8 3.76 -2.67 4.80
CA ALA A 8 4.98 -1.85 4.87
C ALA A 8 5.85 -2.09 3.65
N LEU A 9 6.55 -1.04 3.25
CA LEU A 9 7.52 -1.10 2.15
C LEU A 9 8.49 0.06 2.32
N ASP A 10 9.74 -0.11 1.90
CA ASP A 10 10.71 0.97 1.96
C ASP A 10 10.81 1.69 0.61
N LEU A 11 11.41 2.86 0.67
CA LEU A 11 11.82 3.62 -0.51
C LEU A 11 13.34 3.59 -0.60
N VAL A 12 13.87 3.79 -1.81
CA VAL A 12 15.30 4.04 -1.97
C VAL A 12 15.62 5.32 -1.19
N ASN A 13 16.63 5.27 -0.34
CA ASN A 13 16.95 6.38 0.55
C ASN A 13 17.71 7.47 -0.22
N ASP A 14 16.97 8.19 -1.03
CA ASP A 14 17.48 9.28 -1.87
C ASP A 14 16.43 10.39 -1.86
N PRO A 15 16.75 11.56 -1.28
CA PRO A 15 15.73 12.62 -1.13
C PRO A 15 15.07 13.04 -2.43
N ALA A 16 15.82 13.08 -3.54
CA ALA A 16 15.25 13.47 -4.83
C ALA A 16 14.26 12.42 -5.33
N LYS A 17 14.58 11.14 -5.15
CA LYS A 17 13.69 10.07 -5.56
C LYS A 17 12.45 10.01 -4.69
N ILE A 18 12.60 10.23 -3.38
CA ILE A 18 11.47 10.28 -2.46
C ILE A 18 10.53 11.42 -2.85
N ALA A 19 11.07 12.60 -3.14
CA ALA A 19 10.25 13.73 -3.56
C ALA A 19 9.51 13.43 -4.86
N GLU A 20 10.15 12.76 -5.79
CA GLU A 20 9.52 12.39 -7.06
C GLU A 20 8.41 11.35 -6.83
N TYR A 21 8.65 10.37 -5.99
CA TYR A 21 7.64 9.38 -5.63
C TYR A 21 6.40 10.06 -5.04
N GLU A 22 6.60 11.03 -4.16
CA GLU A 22 5.49 11.76 -3.56
C GLU A 22 4.72 12.56 -4.60
N ARG A 23 5.41 13.12 -5.61
CA ARG A 23 4.71 13.82 -6.68
C ARG A 23 3.80 12.89 -7.49
N PHE A 24 4.22 11.64 -7.73
CA PHE A 24 3.38 10.67 -8.42
C PHE A 24 2.13 10.33 -7.61
N HIS A 25 2.17 10.51 -6.30
CA HIS A 25 1.06 10.18 -5.40
C HIS A 25 0.29 11.40 -4.92
N ALA A 26 0.66 12.60 -5.35
CA ALA A 26 -0.12 13.80 -5.06
C ALA A 26 -1.48 13.72 -5.76
N PRO A 27 -2.47 14.53 -5.34
CA PRO A 27 -3.77 14.50 -5.98
C PRO A 27 -3.66 14.65 -7.50
N GLY A 28 -4.23 13.69 -8.22
CA GLY A 28 -4.15 13.64 -9.68
C GLY A 28 -2.86 13.04 -10.23
N GLY A 29 -1.94 12.62 -9.38
CA GLY A 29 -0.65 12.09 -9.84
C GLY A 29 -0.65 10.62 -10.22
N VAL A 30 -1.48 9.82 -9.54
CA VAL A 30 -1.58 8.39 -9.88
C VAL A 30 -2.38 8.24 -11.16
N TRP A 31 -1.93 7.38 -12.06
CA TRP A 31 -2.61 7.18 -13.34
C TRP A 31 -4.04 6.71 -13.11
N PRO A 32 -5.02 7.29 -13.84
CA PRO A 32 -6.43 6.93 -13.63
C PRO A 32 -6.73 5.45 -13.77
N GLU A 33 -6.06 4.76 -14.70
CA GLU A 33 -6.24 3.32 -14.89
C GLU A 33 -5.82 2.54 -13.65
N ILE A 34 -4.80 3.02 -12.96
CA ILE A 34 -4.31 2.38 -11.73
C ILE A 34 -5.27 2.63 -10.58
N VAL A 35 -5.81 3.85 -10.46
CA VAL A 35 -6.81 4.15 -9.45
C VAL A 35 -8.04 3.25 -9.64
N ASP A 36 -8.49 3.11 -10.88
CA ASP A 36 -9.63 2.25 -11.19
C ASP A 36 -9.33 0.80 -10.85
N ASP A 37 -8.11 0.33 -11.13
CA ASP A 37 -7.71 -1.03 -10.81
C ASP A 37 -7.69 -1.29 -9.31
N ILE A 38 -7.24 -0.32 -8.53
CA ILE A 38 -7.25 -0.43 -7.07
C ILE A 38 -8.68 -0.64 -6.57
N HIS A 39 -9.62 0.17 -7.06
CA HIS A 39 -11.02 -0.01 -6.69
C HIS A 39 -11.57 -1.35 -7.15
N ALA A 40 -11.19 -1.78 -8.36
CA ALA A 40 -11.67 -3.04 -8.91
C ALA A 40 -11.25 -4.24 -8.08
N GLN A 41 -10.15 -4.15 -7.35
CA GLN A 41 -9.71 -5.22 -6.45
C GLN A 41 -10.57 -5.34 -5.20
N GLY A 42 -11.43 -4.38 -4.92
CA GLY A 42 -12.22 -4.36 -3.70
C GLY A 42 -11.60 -3.46 -2.62
N ILE A 43 -10.68 -2.60 -3.00
CA ILE A 43 -10.08 -1.63 -2.06
C ILE A 43 -10.95 -0.39 -2.08
N GLU A 44 -11.56 -0.07 -0.95
CA GLU A 44 -12.51 1.03 -0.83
C GLU A 44 -11.85 2.34 -0.41
N GLY A 45 -10.75 2.25 0.31
CA GLY A 45 -9.97 3.40 0.72
C GLY A 45 -8.54 3.00 0.97
N MET A 46 -7.63 3.93 0.82
CA MET A 46 -6.21 3.64 1.00
C MET A 46 -5.47 4.92 1.36
N GLU A 47 -4.55 4.80 2.29
CA GLU A 47 -3.62 5.86 2.64
C GLU A 47 -2.22 5.29 2.68
N ILE A 48 -1.25 6.10 2.31
CA ILE A 48 0.15 5.74 2.48
C ILE A 48 0.81 6.81 3.34
N TRP A 49 1.47 6.40 4.41
CA TRP A 49 2.18 7.28 5.33
C TRP A 49 3.66 6.96 5.26
N ARG A 50 4.49 7.96 5.44
CA ARG A 50 5.94 7.81 5.32
C ARG A 50 6.65 8.43 6.51
N THR A 51 7.69 7.75 6.97
CA THR A 51 8.69 8.33 7.85
C THR A 51 10.07 7.93 7.32
N GLY A 52 10.92 8.92 7.04
CA GLY A 52 12.22 8.64 6.42
C GLY A 52 12.03 7.91 5.09
N ASP A 53 12.66 6.76 4.95
CA ASP A 53 12.53 5.92 3.74
C ASP A 53 11.62 4.73 3.96
N ARG A 54 10.77 4.76 5.00
CA ARG A 54 9.82 3.67 5.26
C ARG A 54 8.39 4.15 5.11
N MET A 55 7.58 3.34 4.48
CA MET A 55 6.17 3.63 4.25
C MET A 55 5.28 2.59 4.92
N VAL A 56 4.09 3.04 5.32
CA VAL A 56 3.01 2.17 5.77
C VAL A 56 1.79 2.50 4.94
N MET A 57 1.16 1.46 4.38
CA MET A 57 -0.09 1.59 3.65
C MET A 57 -1.22 1.08 4.54
N ILE A 58 -2.28 1.85 4.65
CA ILE A 58 -3.50 1.44 5.35
C ILE A 58 -4.59 1.35 4.30
N ALA A 59 -5.17 0.16 4.15
CA ALA A 59 -6.21 -0.07 3.15
C ALA A 59 -7.48 -0.54 3.82
N MET A 60 -8.61 0.05 3.39
CA MET A 60 -9.93 -0.43 3.77
C MET A 60 -10.44 -1.26 2.60
N VAL A 61 -10.74 -2.54 2.86
CA VAL A 61 -11.08 -3.47 1.80
C VAL A 61 -12.46 -4.07 2.05
N ALA A 62 -13.15 -4.39 0.95
CA ALA A 62 -14.46 -5.05 1.00
C ALA A 62 -14.30 -6.49 1.49
N ASP A 63 -15.43 -7.07 1.93
CA ASP A 63 -15.42 -8.45 2.44
C ASP A 63 -14.91 -9.45 1.40
N ASP A 64 -15.13 -9.18 0.12
CA ASP A 64 -14.73 -10.07 -0.96
C ASP A 64 -13.36 -9.71 -1.57
N TYR A 65 -12.60 -8.85 -0.91
CA TYR A 65 -11.25 -8.55 -1.32
C TYR A 65 -10.34 -9.77 -1.12
N PRO A 66 -9.46 -10.10 -2.07
CA PRO A 66 -9.27 -9.45 -3.36
C PRO A 66 -10.24 -10.02 -4.40
N ARG A 67 -10.82 -9.15 -5.20
CA ARG A 67 -11.70 -9.54 -6.29
C ARG A 67 -10.92 -9.88 -7.53
N ALA A 68 -11.41 -10.86 -8.28
CA ALA A 68 -10.92 -11.08 -9.63
C ALA A 68 -11.28 -9.86 -10.48
N ARG A 69 -10.36 -9.43 -11.34
CA ARG A 69 -10.60 -8.29 -12.21
C ARG A 69 -9.70 -8.41 -13.44
N ASP A 70 -10.06 -7.64 -14.46
CA ASP A 70 -9.20 -7.50 -15.63
C ASP A 70 -8.07 -6.55 -15.29
N ILE A 71 -6.83 -6.99 -15.47
CA ILE A 71 -5.68 -6.17 -15.17
C ILE A 71 -5.46 -5.20 -16.34
N PRO A 72 -5.41 -3.87 -16.08
CA PRO A 72 -5.24 -2.91 -17.15
C PRO A 72 -3.85 -3.03 -17.80
N PRO A 73 -3.72 -2.70 -19.09
CA PRO A 73 -2.41 -2.78 -19.76
C PRO A 73 -1.34 -1.91 -19.09
N GLN A 74 -1.75 -0.85 -18.42
CA GLN A 74 -0.82 0.07 -17.75
C GLN A 74 -0.25 -0.47 -16.44
N TYR A 75 -0.78 -1.60 -15.94
CA TYR A 75 -0.41 -2.10 -14.63
C TYR A 75 1.08 -2.42 -14.53
N ASP A 76 1.60 -3.19 -15.48
CA ASP A 76 3.00 -3.59 -15.43
C ASP A 76 3.94 -2.39 -15.57
N GLU A 77 3.56 -1.43 -16.39
CA GLU A 77 4.36 -0.23 -16.58
C GLU A 77 4.41 0.60 -15.30
N TRP A 78 3.27 0.77 -14.64
CA TRP A 78 3.19 1.49 -13.36
C TRP A 78 4.01 0.76 -12.30
N GLU A 79 3.87 -0.57 -12.19
CA GLU A 79 4.60 -1.34 -11.19
C GLU A 79 6.10 -1.26 -11.41
N SER A 80 6.56 -1.31 -12.65
CA SER A 80 7.98 -1.17 -12.97
C SER A 80 8.49 0.21 -12.62
N LEU A 81 7.70 1.25 -12.92
CA LEU A 81 8.06 2.61 -12.57
C LEU A 81 8.16 2.77 -11.05
N MET A 82 7.20 2.24 -10.31
CA MET A 82 7.21 2.35 -8.85
C MET A 82 8.42 1.63 -8.25
N TRP A 83 8.81 0.46 -8.80
CA TRP A 83 9.98 -0.27 -8.30
C TRP A 83 11.27 0.54 -8.41
N THR A 84 11.36 1.53 -9.30
CA THR A 84 12.55 2.38 -9.38
C THR A 84 12.71 3.26 -8.15
N PHE A 85 11.62 3.47 -7.39
CA PHE A 85 11.63 4.27 -6.16
C PHE A 85 11.56 3.41 -4.91
N GLN A 86 11.07 2.19 -5.02
CA GLN A 86 10.77 1.31 -3.89
C GLN A 86 11.91 0.36 -3.59
N LYS A 87 11.98 -0.08 -2.34
CA LYS A 87 13.01 -1.01 -1.89
C LYS A 87 12.35 -2.04 -0.99
N ALA A 88 12.55 -3.31 -1.31
CA ALA A 88 11.99 -4.41 -0.52
C ALA A 88 12.49 -4.34 0.92
N LEU A 89 11.64 -4.73 1.85
CA LEU A 89 12.05 -4.85 3.25
C LEU A 89 13.08 -5.96 3.39
N PRO A 90 13.97 -5.89 4.41
CA PRO A 90 15.05 -6.87 4.56
C PRO A 90 14.57 -8.32 4.65
N HIS A 91 13.36 -8.55 5.18
CA HIS A 91 12.84 -9.91 5.36
C HIS A 91 11.85 -10.32 4.27
N ALA A 92 11.73 -9.50 3.21
CA ALA A 92 10.81 -9.82 2.11
C ALA A 92 11.35 -10.97 1.28
N ALA A 93 10.44 -11.80 0.77
CA ALA A 93 10.81 -12.81 -0.22
C ALA A 93 11.14 -12.13 -1.55
N PRO A 94 11.92 -12.80 -2.44
CA PRO A 94 12.23 -12.21 -3.74
C PRO A 94 10.96 -11.80 -4.47
N GLY A 95 10.94 -10.56 -4.95
CA GLY A 95 9.81 -10.02 -5.69
C GLY A 95 8.65 -9.55 -4.85
N GLN A 96 8.66 -9.78 -3.54
CA GLN A 96 7.60 -9.33 -2.66
C GLN A 96 7.74 -7.82 -2.42
N LYS A 97 6.65 -7.08 -2.67
CA LYS A 97 6.66 -5.63 -2.56
C LYS A 97 6.09 -5.21 -1.21
N TRP A 98 4.81 -4.93 -1.14
CA TRP A 98 4.16 -4.53 0.10
C TRP A 98 4.02 -5.73 1.03
N MET A 99 4.58 -5.62 2.24
CA MET A 99 4.57 -6.71 3.21
C MET A 99 3.38 -6.55 4.15
N PRO A 100 2.53 -7.57 4.29
CA PRO A 100 1.42 -7.49 5.26
C PRO A 100 1.97 -7.33 6.67
N MET A 101 1.29 -6.49 7.46
CA MET A 101 1.64 -6.25 8.86
C MET A 101 0.63 -6.95 9.74
N THR A 102 1.13 -7.51 10.84
CA THR A 102 0.27 -8.15 11.85
C THR A 102 -0.11 -7.09 12.89
N ARG A 103 -1.42 -6.97 13.16
CA ARG A 103 -1.87 -6.08 14.22
C ARG A 103 -1.54 -6.73 15.57
N ILE A 104 -0.73 -6.04 16.37
CA ILE A 104 -0.29 -6.60 17.66
C ILE A 104 -0.97 -5.92 18.85
N PHE A 105 -1.73 -4.86 18.63
CA PHE A 105 -2.42 -4.14 19.69
C PHE A 105 -3.66 -3.48 19.15
N ASP A 106 -4.76 -3.58 19.88
CA ASP A 106 -5.99 -2.87 19.59
C ASP A 106 -6.54 -2.38 20.92
N LEU A 107 -6.55 -1.07 21.12
CA LEU A 107 -6.98 -0.46 22.37
C LEU A 107 -8.40 -0.89 22.75
N ALA A 108 -9.28 -1.01 21.79
CA ALA A 108 -10.67 -1.38 22.06
C ALA A 108 -10.80 -2.75 22.70
N GLN A 109 -9.84 -3.64 22.45
CA GLN A 109 -9.86 -4.98 23.01
C GLN A 109 -9.30 -5.04 24.43
N GLN A 110 -8.64 -3.98 24.89
CA GLN A 110 -8.02 -3.99 26.20
C GLN A 110 -9.03 -3.82 27.33
N LYS A 111 -10.11 -3.10 27.02
CA LYS A 111 -11.01 -2.72 28.03
C LYS A 111 -11.72 -3.87 28.73
N GLY A 112 -12.08 -4.87 28.02
CA GLY A 112 -12.83 -5.96 28.60
C GLY A 112 -12.00 -6.87 29.46
N ILE A 113 -10.70 -6.70 29.45
CA ILE A 113 -9.83 -7.63 30.15
C ILE A 113 -9.69 -7.31 31.58
N LYS A 114 -9.96 -6.08 31.94
CA LYS A 114 -9.64 -5.69 33.23
C LYS A 114 -10.59 -6.13 34.22
N GLU A 115 -11.51 -6.65 34.14
CA GLU A 115 -12.20 -7.05 35.22
C GLU A 115 -12.08 -8.43 35.42
#